data_fe557810dc9a9c77b20911d6fe9a9701
#
_entry.id   fe557810dc9a9c77b20911d6fe9a9701
#
_cell.length_a   1.000
_cell.length_b   1.000
_cell.length_c   1.000
_cell.angle_alpha   90.00
_cell.angle_beta   90.00
_cell.angle_gamma   90.00
#
_symmetry.space_group_name_H-M   'P 1'
#
loop_
_entity.id
_entity.type
_entity.pdbx_description
1 polymer ?
#
loop_
_entity_poly.entity_id
_entity_poly.type
_entity_poly.pdbx_seq_one_letter_code
_entity_poly.pdbx_strand_id
1 'polypeptide(L)'
;MRKLFGIVAFASGLFAQIPVTDPLVVAKCSGCHSKDEKGNLSRISWVRSAPEGWQQAIKRMVRLHGVSLKPEEARKVVQYLSDQHGLAPEEAKPGIYYFEKRHLDQEKYPEVVRDACVSCHPYGQAMNWRRDAKEWDLLVNMHIGFFPVVEWNSFRGMQRGPAGPPVPGADTRTPVEKAIEQMKTDFPLETKEWAAWTASRRQAKLAGRWLLSASQPGKGRFTGEVTIEPGASPNEWVTRSTMTSIESGQTITREGKSALYTGYSWRGRSGANTNAVREVMMVSRDQSMIEGRWFWGAYDEFGYDVKLVRTEDRPVILATSVTALRAGKTTTFQILGDQFPTGLTVGDLDLGAGITIKRLGRQTQSTLIEVEVEVAEKAPLGPRDLAVKRTVAAGAIAVYDTVDYIKTASDTAIARLGGGSTAFNKGYMQFEAIGFNRGLDGKPNTPDDINLGPVKAEWSLEEFFAVYGDDDVQYVGTIDKSGYFTPSIEGPNPKRKFSRNNYGDVWAVATYKGEDAAKPKDGSPITAKCYLVVTVPQYMRWDQPEVAQ
;
A
#
# COMPACT_ATOMS: atom_id res chain seq x y z
N MET A 1 -41.75 23.31 -43.95
CA MET A 1 -41.97 22.92 -42.53
C MET A 1 -40.71 22.31 -41.97
N ARG A 2 -39.88 23.11 -41.32
CA ARG A 2 -38.65 22.64 -40.63
C ARG A 2 -39.03 22.29 -39.17
N LYS A 3 -38.93 21.03 -38.78
CA LYS A 3 -39.09 20.59 -37.39
C LYS A 3 -37.81 20.89 -36.64
N LEU A 4 -37.85 21.84 -35.71
CA LEU A 4 -36.83 22.04 -34.68
C LEU A 4 -36.92 20.85 -33.71
N PHE A 5 -35.87 20.04 -33.64
CA PHE A 5 -35.66 19.12 -32.53
C PHE A 5 -34.96 19.92 -31.38
N GLY A 6 -35.71 20.20 -30.34
CA GLY A 6 -35.14 20.74 -29.12
C GLY A 6 -34.35 19.66 -28.41
N ILE A 7 -33.04 19.87 -28.28
CA ILE A 7 -32.17 19.09 -27.41
C ILE A 7 -32.47 19.55 -26.00
N VAL A 8 -33.21 18.74 -25.23
CA VAL A 8 -33.32 18.88 -23.78
C VAL A 8 -32.00 18.39 -23.19
N ALA A 9 -31.11 19.30 -22.88
CA ALA A 9 -29.95 19.01 -22.08
C ALA A 9 -30.45 18.72 -20.63
N PHE A 10 -30.47 17.46 -20.22
CA PHE A 10 -30.54 17.10 -18.82
C PHE A 10 -29.24 17.59 -18.18
N ALA A 11 -29.28 18.77 -17.60
CA ALA A 11 -28.31 19.18 -16.60
C ALA A 11 -28.54 18.25 -15.39
N SER A 12 -27.80 17.14 -15.31
CA SER A 12 -27.61 16.39 -14.07
C SER A 12 -26.94 17.37 -13.11
N GLY A 13 -27.76 17.99 -12.24
CA GLY A 13 -27.29 18.82 -11.15
C GLY A 13 -26.35 17.95 -10.31
N LEU A 14 -25.05 18.24 -10.37
CA LEU A 14 -24.07 17.73 -9.42
C LEU A 14 -24.52 18.24 -8.05
N PHE A 15 -24.94 17.32 -7.18
CA PHE A 15 -25.32 17.65 -5.81
C PHE A 15 -24.04 17.91 -5.04
N ALA A 16 -23.77 19.16 -4.71
CA ALA A 16 -22.61 19.58 -3.89
C ALA A 16 -22.67 19.05 -2.44
N GLN A 17 -23.68 18.27 -2.08
CA GLN A 17 -23.89 17.70 -0.74
C GLN A 17 -24.42 16.27 -0.88
N ILE A 18 -24.08 15.44 0.10
CA ILE A 18 -24.55 14.05 0.18
C ILE A 18 -25.50 13.93 1.36
N PRO A 19 -26.84 13.84 1.14
CA PRO A 19 -27.81 13.72 2.22
C PRO A 19 -27.59 12.47 3.06
N VAL A 20 -27.84 12.58 4.38
CA VAL A 20 -27.80 11.46 5.31
C VAL A 20 -29.21 10.92 5.50
N THR A 21 -29.43 9.68 5.03
CA THR A 21 -30.75 9.05 5.00
C THR A 21 -30.91 7.89 5.99
N ASP A 22 -29.82 7.35 6.52
CA ASP A 22 -29.89 6.24 7.48
C ASP A 22 -30.50 6.68 8.81
N PRO A 23 -31.59 6.03 9.30
CA PRO A 23 -32.29 6.43 10.51
C PRO A 23 -31.40 6.41 11.77
N LEU A 24 -30.47 5.43 11.89
CA LEU A 24 -29.55 5.34 13.02
C LEU A 24 -28.58 6.53 13.03
N VAL A 25 -28.00 6.85 11.87
CA VAL A 25 -27.07 7.97 11.73
C VAL A 25 -27.78 9.29 12.02
N VAL A 26 -28.96 9.49 11.47
CA VAL A 26 -29.78 10.68 11.75
C VAL A 26 -30.06 10.78 13.25
N ALA A 27 -30.56 9.70 13.88
CA ALA A 27 -30.93 9.71 15.31
C ALA A 27 -29.73 9.99 16.23
N LYS A 28 -28.54 9.48 15.90
CA LYS A 28 -27.34 9.63 16.74
C LYS A 28 -26.55 10.92 16.49
N CYS A 29 -26.68 11.51 15.32
CA CYS A 29 -25.85 12.63 14.90
C CYS A 29 -26.58 13.99 14.85
N SER A 30 -27.91 14.01 14.60
CA SER A 30 -28.66 15.26 14.39
C SER A 30 -28.79 16.14 15.64
N GLY A 31 -28.52 15.61 16.83
CA GLY A 31 -28.50 16.42 18.05
C GLY A 31 -27.38 17.48 18.08
N CYS A 32 -26.28 17.23 17.34
CA CYS A 32 -25.13 18.16 17.24
C CYS A 32 -24.89 18.65 15.81
N HIS A 33 -25.23 17.83 14.79
CA HIS A 33 -25.11 18.16 13.39
C HIS A 33 -26.49 18.58 12.84
N SER A 34 -26.70 19.89 12.69
CA SER A 34 -27.99 20.43 12.24
C SER A 34 -28.41 19.82 10.90
N LYS A 35 -29.68 19.40 10.82
CA LYS A 35 -30.28 18.85 9.61
C LYS A 35 -31.03 19.94 8.85
N ASP A 36 -30.77 20.05 7.54
CA ASP A 36 -31.52 20.95 6.66
C ASP A 36 -32.74 20.26 6.03
N GLU A 37 -33.55 21.01 5.29
CA GLU A 37 -34.75 20.52 4.61
C GLU A 37 -34.45 19.45 3.53
N LYS A 38 -33.24 19.41 2.99
CA LYS A 38 -32.79 18.44 2.00
C LYS A 38 -32.24 17.15 2.61
N GLY A 39 -32.21 17.07 3.95
CA GLY A 39 -31.67 15.91 4.66
C GLY A 39 -30.16 15.95 4.87
N ASN A 40 -29.50 17.07 4.60
CA ASN A 40 -28.07 17.21 4.85
C ASN A 40 -27.81 17.43 6.34
N LEU A 41 -26.81 16.76 6.88
CA LEU A 41 -26.30 17.01 8.24
C LEU A 41 -25.02 17.84 8.15
N SER A 42 -25.00 18.97 8.88
CA SER A 42 -23.85 19.88 8.93
C SER A 42 -22.56 19.11 9.25
N ARG A 43 -21.47 19.44 8.58
CA ARG A 43 -20.15 18.81 8.68
C ARG A 43 -20.06 17.41 8.08
N ILE A 44 -21.13 16.62 8.04
CA ILE A 44 -21.13 15.25 7.54
C ILE A 44 -21.40 15.24 6.02
N SER A 45 -22.43 15.93 5.57
CA SER A 45 -22.88 15.90 4.18
C SER A 45 -21.92 16.59 3.19
N TRP A 46 -20.92 17.30 3.70
CA TRP A 46 -19.89 17.99 2.91
C TRP A 46 -18.51 17.33 3.00
N VAL A 47 -18.49 16.07 3.42
CA VAL A 47 -17.24 15.34 3.65
C VAL A 47 -17.36 13.91 3.13
N ARG A 48 -16.29 13.41 2.49
CA ARG A 48 -16.10 12.00 2.14
C ARG A 48 -14.77 11.51 2.68
N SER A 49 -14.68 10.25 3.05
CA SER A 49 -13.44 9.67 3.57
C SER A 49 -13.35 8.16 3.39
N ALA A 50 -12.13 7.64 3.49
CA ALA A 50 -11.88 6.21 3.65
C ALA A 50 -12.52 5.67 4.95
N PRO A 51 -12.77 4.36 5.06
CA PRO A 51 -13.37 3.74 6.25
C PRO A 51 -12.64 4.09 7.55
N GLU A 52 -11.32 4.13 7.51
CA GLU A 52 -10.47 4.52 8.64
C GLU A 52 -10.71 5.96 9.10
N GLY A 53 -10.88 6.86 8.15
CA GLY A 53 -11.19 8.26 8.46
C GLY A 53 -12.53 8.41 9.17
N TRP A 54 -13.57 7.71 8.69
CA TRP A 54 -14.87 7.69 9.35
C TRP A 54 -14.80 7.08 10.73
N GLN A 55 -14.08 5.96 10.90
CA GLN A 55 -13.91 5.36 12.21
C GLN A 55 -13.24 6.32 13.20
N GLN A 56 -12.18 7.03 12.78
CA GLN A 56 -11.54 8.05 13.62
C GLN A 56 -12.49 9.19 13.98
N ALA A 57 -13.31 9.64 13.02
CA ALA A 57 -14.32 10.67 13.28
C ALA A 57 -15.33 10.20 14.33
N ILE A 58 -15.88 9.00 14.19
CA ILE A 58 -16.83 8.42 15.14
C ILE A 58 -16.19 8.25 16.52
N LYS A 59 -14.95 7.80 16.61
CA LYS A 59 -14.22 7.72 17.90
C LYS A 59 -14.07 9.08 18.57
N ARG A 60 -13.78 10.15 17.81
CA ARG A 60 -13.78 11.49 18.38
C ARG A 60 -15.13 11.88 18.92
N MET A 61 -16.21 11.61 18.18
CA MET A 61 -17.58 11.91 18.65
C MET A 61 -17.90 11.18 19.96
N VAL A 62 -17.53 9.91 20.08
CA VAL A 62 -17.73 9.12 21.30
C VAL A 62 -16.86 9.63 22.45
N ARG A 63 -15.55 9.81 22.22
CA ARG A 63 -14.60 10.10 23.30
C ARG A 63 -14.61 11.56 23.77
N LEU A 64 -14.80 12.50 22.85
CA LEU A 64 -14.66 13.94 23.13
C LEU A 64 -16.01 14.66 23.20
N HIS A 65 -17.05 14.12 22.55
CA HIS A 65 -18.36 14.78 22.49
C HIS A 65 -19.47 13.96 23.14
N GLY A 66 -19.14 12.81 23.76
CA GLY A 66 -20.08 12.04 24.56
C GLY A 66 -21.19 11.31 23.78
N VAL A 67 -21.00 11.09 22.48
CA VAL A 67 -21.97 10.32 21.68
C VAL A 67 -22.01 8.88 22.17
N SER A 68 -23.20 8.41 22.55
CA SER A 68 -23.41 7.02 22.99
C SER A 68 -23.73 6.12 21.80
N LEU A 69 -22.80 5.20 21.50
CA LEU A 69 -22.95 4.18 20.47
C LEU A 69 -22.54 2.82 21.04
N LYS A 70 -23.36 1.82 20.84
CA LYS A 70 -22.95 0.43 21.05
C LYS A 70 -21.96 0.01 19.96
N PRO A 71 -21.09 -0.99 20.19
CA PRO A 71 -20.11 -1.43 19.17
C PRO A 71 -20.75 -1.78 17.82
N GLU A 72 -21.88 -2.48 17.81
CA GLU A 72 -22.62 -2.83 16.59
C GLU A 72 -23.24 -1.60 15.90
N GLU A 73 -23.70 -0.59 16.65
CA GLU A 73 -24.19 0.67 16.10
C GLU A 73 -23.02 1.45 15.46
N ALA A 74 -21.87 1.51 16.14
CA ALA A 74 -20.68 2.17 15.60
C ALA A 74 -20.22 1.54 14.28
N ARG A 75 -20.23 0.21 14.18
CA ARG A 75 -19.91 -0.49 12.92
C ARG A 75 -20.89 -0.14 11.81
N LYS A 76 -22.21 -0.14 12.09
CA LYS A 76 -23.24 0.24 11.10
C LYS A 76 -23.07 1.69 10.63
N VAL A 77 -22.78 2.61 11.55
CA VAL A 77 -22.53 4.02 11.22
C VAL A 77 -21.30 4.16 10.32
N VAL A 78 -20.18 3.50 10.66
CA VAL A 78 -18.96 3.51 9.83
C VAL A 78 -19.23 2.88 8.46
N GLN A 79 -19.95 1.76 8.41
CA GLN A 79 -20.33 1.12 7.14
C GLN A 79 -21.14 2.07 6.25
N TYR A 80 -22.20 2.65 6.80
CA TYR A 80 -23.06 3.59 6.06
C TYR A 80 -22.28 4.79 5.54
N LEU A 81 -21.50 5.44 6.41
CA LEU A 81 -20.71 6.62 6.02
C LEU A 81 -19.64 6.26 5.00
N SER A 82 -19.01 5.10 5.12
CA SER A 82 -18.04 4.64 4.11
C SER A 82 -18.71 4.35 2.77
N ASP A 83 -19.93 3.79 2.78
CA ASP A 83 -20.64 3.43 1.55
C ASP A 83 -21.25 4.63 0.83
N GLN A 84 -21.75 5.62 1.55
CA GLN A 84 -22.40 6.79 0.98
C GLN A 84 -21.47 8.01 0.86
N HIS A 85 -20.53 8.14 1.77
CA HIS A 85 -19.58 9.25 1.87
C HIS A 85 -18.13 8.73 1.80
N GLY A 86 -17.91 7.72 0.96
CA GLY A 86 -16.61 7.09 0.77
C GLY A 86 -15.74 7.76 -0.29
N LEU A 87 -14.73 7.05 -0.71
CA LEU A 87 -13.84 7.43 -1.81
C LEU A 87 -14.04 6.48 -2.99
N ALA A 88 -13.78 6.94 -4.20
CA ALA A 88 -13.63 6.07 -5.36
C ALA A 88 -12.32 5.25 -5.26
N PRO A 89 -12.18 4.11 -5.92
CA PRO A 89 -10.94 3.32 -5.91
C PRO A 89 -9.70 4.14 -6.28
N GLU A 90 -9.82 4.97 -7.32
CA GLU A 90 -8.73 5.82 -7.81
C GLU A 90 -8.33 6.90 -6.81
N GLU A 91 -9.29 7.41 -6.03
CA GLU A 91 -9.05 8.39 -4.97
C GLU A 91 -8.39 7.77 -3.73
N ALA A 92 -8.76 6.52 -3.40
CA ALA A 92 -8.26 5.84 -2.21
C ALA A 92 -6.87 5.23 -2.40
N LYS A 93 -6.56 4.76 -3.62
CA LYS A 93 -5.35 4.00 -3.93
C LYS A 93 -4.03 4.65 -3.45
N PRO A 94 -3.79 5.96 -3.63
CA PRO A 94 -2.54 6.59 -3.19
C PRO A 94 -2.31 6.56 -1.67
N GLY A 95 -3.38 6.59 -0.87
CA GLY A 95 -3.32 6.64 0.59
C GLY A 95 -3.84 5.39 1.30
N ILE A 96 -4.06 4.28 0.59
CA ILE A 96 -4.78 3.11 1.13
C ILE A 96 -4.10 2.46 2.34
N TYR A 97 -2.77 2.57 2.43
CA TYR A 97 -1.97 1.96 3.50
C TYR A 97 -1.48 2.95 4.55
N TYR A 98 -2.03 4.16 4.63
CA TYR A 98 -1.46 5.19 5.52
C TYR A 98 -1.52 4.85 7.00
N PHE A 99 -2.37 3.93 7.41
CA PHE A 99 -2.43 3.44 8.79
C PHE A 99 -1.33 2.42 9.12
N GLU A 100 -1.00 1.59 8.15
CA GLU A 100 -0.03 0.52 8.29
C GLU A 100 1.37 1.02 7.96
N LYS A 101 1.50 1.71 6.85
CA LYS A 101 2.74 2.36 6.41
C LYS A 101 2.74 3.79 6.90
N ARG A 102 3.53 4.07 7.91
CA ARG A 102 3.70 5.42 8.46
C ARG A 102 4.43 6.34 7.52
N HIS A 103 5.25 5.75 6.66
CA HIS A 103 6.02 6.43 5.67
C HIS A 103 5.30 6.38 4.34
N LEU A 104 5.02 7.56 3.79
CA LEU A 104 4.62 7.77 2.42
C LEU A 104 5.70 8.60 1.76
N ASP A 105 5.92 8.36 0.48
CA ASP A 105 6.87 9.11 -0.34
C ASP A 105 6.47 10.60 -0.38
N GLN A 106 7.06 11.37 0.52
CA GLN A 106 6.71 12.78 0.73
C GLN A 106 7.25 13.70 -0.36
N GLU A 107 8.25 13.26 -1.10
CA GLU A 107 8.87 14.06 -2.17
C GLU A 107 7.92 14.29 -3.36
N LYS A 108 6.93 13.42 -3.52
CA LYS A 108 5.89 13.53 -4.56
C LYS A 108 4.78 14.53 -4.25
N TYR A 109 4.78 15.12 -3.07
CA TYR A 109 3.74 16.07 -2.68
C TYR A 109 4.15 17.52 -2.92
N PRO A 110 3.16 18.43 -3.16
CA PRO A 110 3.46 19.85 -3.27
C PRO A 110 4.23 20.35 -2.05
N GLU A 111 5.29 21.11 -2.28
CA GLU A 111 6.17 21.62 -1.21
C GLU A 111 5.38 22.35 -0.13
N VAL A 112 4.43 23.18 -0.52
CA VAL A 112 3.58 23.93 0.42
C VAL A 112 2.79 23.04 1.37
N VAL A 113 2.37 21.87 0.93
CA VAL A 113 1.64 20.90 1.77
C VAL A 113 2.62 20.11 2.64
N ARG A 114 3.74 19.70 2.08
CA ARG A 114 4.81 19.04 2.81
C ARG A 114 5.27 19.90 3.99
N ASP A 115 5.57 21.14 3.75
CA ASP A 115 6.12 22.04 4.77
C ASP A 115 5.10 22.42 5.86
N ALA A 116 3.81 22.51 5.51
CA ALA A 116 2.76 22.87 6.46
C ALA A 116 2.18 21.68 7.25
N CYS A 117 2.12 20.46 6.67
CA CYS A 117 1.25 19.41 7.19
C CYS A 117 1.99 18.16 7.68
N VAL A 118 3.12 17.76 7.06
CA VAL A 118 3.71 16.44 7.30
C VAL A 118 4.63 16.36 8.52
N SER A 119 4.88 17.47 9.20
CA SER A 119 5.70 17.46 10.43
C SER A 119 5.04 16.74 11.61
N CYS A 120 3.71 16.54 11.58
CA CYS A 120 2.97 15.95 12.69
C CYS A 120 2.41 14.55 12.37
N HIS A 121 2.03 14.30 11.13
CA HIS A 121 1.51 13.00 10.68
C HIS A 121 1.72 12.81 9.18
N PRO A 122 1.70 11.56 8.67
CA PRO A 122 1.83 11.29 7.24
C PRO A 122 0.74 12.00 6.42
N TYR A 123 1.12 12.48 5.25
CA TYR A 123 0.18 13.16 4.34
C TYR A 123 -0.95 12.25 3.85
N GLY A 124 -0.75 10.94 3.83
CA GLY A 124 -1.80 9.97 3.52
C GLY A 124 -3.06 10.13 4.34
N GLN A 125 -2.97 10.67 5.55
CA GLN A 125 -4.16 11.01 6.35
C GLN A 125 -5.00 12.08 5.67
N ALA A 126 -4.40 13.13 5.14
CA ALA A 126 -5.11 14.18 4.40
C ALA A 126 -5.66 13.64 3.06
N MET A 127 -4.88 12.83 2.35
CA MET A 127 -5.26 12.23 1.06
C MET A 127 -6.51 11.35 1.13
N ASN A 128 -6.83 10.80 2.29
CA ASN A 128 -8.02 9.97 2.50
C ASN A 128 -9.29 10.77 2.84
N TRP A 129 -9.26 12.08 2.64
CA TRP A 129 -10.41 12.96 2.81
C TRP A 129 -10.74 13.73 1.53
N ARG A 130 -12.04 13.97 1.33
CA ARG A 130 -12.59 14.89 0.34
C ARG A 130 -13.54 15.82 1.05
N ARG A 131 -13.45 17.12 0.79
CA ARG A 131 -14.25 18.14 1.47
C ARG A 131 -14.65 19.22 0.51
N ASP A 132 -15.76 19.90 0.80
CA ASP A 132 -16.00 21.19 0.14
C ASP A 132 -14.99 22.25 0.64
N ALA A 133 -14.95 23.38 -0.04
CA ALA A 133 -13.98 24.43 0.29
C ALA A 133 -14.12 24.93 1.75
N LYS A 134 -15.37 25.09 2.22
CA LYS A 134 -15.64 25.54 3.59
C LYS A 134 -15.19 24.52 4.64
N GLU A 135 -15.37 23.23 4.37
CA GLU A 135 -14.94 22.18 5.30
C GLU A 135 -13.42 22.03 5.36
N TRP A 136 -12.70 22.39 4.28
CA TRP A 136 -11.25 22.51 4.33
C TRP A 136 -10.82 23.69 5.22
N ASP A 137 -11.46 24.87 5.12
CA ASP A 137 -11.19 26.00 6.00
C ASP A 137 -11.47 25.65 7.48
N LEU A 138 -12.57 24.96 7.74
CA LEU A 138 -12.94 24.54 9.09
C LEU A 138 -12.01 23.46 9.67
N LEU A 139 -11.23 22.76 8.85
CA LEU A 139 -10.20 21.83 9.32
C LEU A 139 -9.12 22.56 10.13
N VAL A 140 -8.79 23.80 9.78
CA VAL A 140 -7.86 24.66 10.52
C VAL A 140 -8.33 24.83 11.96
N ASN A 141 -9.61 25.15 12.16
CA ASN A 141 -10.18 25.33 13.51
C ASN A 141 -10.11 24.04 14.34
N MET A 142 -10.33 22.88 13.70
CA MET A 142 -10.17 21.59 14.38
C MET A 142 -8.72 21.38 14.84
N HIS A 143 -7.74 21.70 14.00
CA HIS A 143 -6.34 21.57 14.38
C HIS A 143 -5.97 22.49 15.53
N ILE A 144 -6.38 23.76 15.50
CA ILE A 144 -6.13 24.71 16.59
C ILE A 144 -6.77 24.20 17.90
N GLY A 145 -8.01 23.72 17.84
CA GLY A 145 -8.74 23.27 19.03
C GLY A 145 -8.18 21.99 19.68
N PHE A 146 -7.71 21.03 18.91
CA PHE A 146 -7.23 19.74 19.43
C PHE A 146 -5.71 19.60 19.45
N PHE A 147 -4.99 20.37 18.65
CA PHE A 147 -3.54 20.28 18.48
C PHE A 147 -2.90 21.67 18.45
N PRO A 148 -2.93 22.42 19.56
CA PRO A 148 -2.52 23.84 19.58
C PRO A 148 -1.07 24.08 19.15
N VAL A 149 -0.21 23.07 19.19
CA VAL A 149 1.17 23.15 18.68
C VAL A 149 1.21 23.45 17.17
N VAL A 150 0.15 23.12 16.44
CA VAL A 150 0.04 23.42 15.01
C VAL A 150 0.10 24.94 14.75
N GLU A 151 -0.45 25.76 15.64
CA GLU A 151 -0.40 27.22 15.53
C GLU A 151 1.03 27.74 15.48
N TRP A 152 1.90 27.15 16.29
CA TRP A 152 3.31 27.52 16.31
C TRP A 152 4.06 27.06 15.06
N ASN A 153 3.86 25.82 14.64
CA ASN A 153 4.66 25.21 13.59
C ASN A 153 4.20 25.59 12.17
N SER A 154 2.89 25.69 11.95
CA SER A 154 2.33 25.75 10.60
C SER A 154 1.60 27.05 10.29
N PHE A 155 1.13 27.79 11.29
CA PHE A 155 0.35 29.01 11.09
C PHE A 155 1.19 30.27 11.20
N ARG A 156 2.10 30.34 12.15
CA ARG A 156 2.92 31.52 12.32
C ARG A 156 4.13 31.57 11.39
N GLY A 157 4.43 30.47 10.72
CA GLY A 157 5.63 30.31 9.94
C GLY A 157 6.86 30.53 10.82
N MET A 158 7.69 29.55 11.06
CA MET A 158 8.99 29.84 11.64
C MET A 158 9.78 30.65 10.61
N GLN A 159 9.62 31.96 10.62
CA GLN A 159 10.56 32.86 9.97
C GLN A 159 11.90 32.68 10.70
N ARG A 160 12.75 31.82 10.13
CA ARG A 160 14.12 31.65 10.59
C ARG A 160 14.90 32.89 10.12
N GLY A 161 14.90 33.92 10.93
CA GLY A 161 15.64 35.15 10.68
C GLY A 161 14.81 36.40 10.91
N PRO A 162 15.44 37.59 11.01
CA PRO A 162 14.72 38.86 11.08
C PRO A 162 13.91 39.02 9.79
N ALA A 163 12.59 39.20 9.94
CA ALA A 163 11.72 39.54 8.84
C ALA A 163 12.24 40.80 8.15
N GLY A 164 12.72 40.68 6.94
CA GLY A 164 12.97 41.85 6.10
C GLY A 164 11.65 42.56 5.78
N PRO A 165 11.69 43.81 5.31
CA PRO A 165 10.48 44.52 4.91
C PRO A 165 9.71 43.70 3.87
N PRO A 166 8.36 43.72 3.91
CA PRO A 166 7.55 42.97 2.96
C PRO A 166 7.93 43.31 1.51
N VAL A 167 8.21 42.32 0.70
CA VAL A 167 8.46 42.54 -0.71
C VAL A 167 7.12 42.90 -1.37
N PRO A 168 7.00 44.04 -2.06
CA PRO A 168 5.78 44.41 -2.74
C PRO A 168 5.32 43.32 -3.73
N GLY A 169 4.07 42.86 -3.60
CA GLY A 169 3.50 41.80 -4.42
C GLY A 169 3.82 40.36 -3.98
N ALA A 170 4.54 40.18 -2.85
CA ALA A 170 4.75 38.84 -2.29
C ALA A 170 3.45 38.26 -1.73
N ASP A 171 3.30 36.96 -1.87
CA ASP A 171 2.19 36.20 -1.27
C ASP A 171 2.38 36.14 0.26
N THR A 172 1.57 36.92 0.98
CA THR A 172 1.63 37.08 2.45
C THR A 172 0.84 36.02 3.20
N ARG A 173 0.18 35.10 2.51
CA ARG A 173 -0.55 34.02 3.16
C ARG A 173 0.40 33.12 3.96
N THR A 174 -0.08 32.61 5.08
CA THR A 174 0.66 31.65 5.90
C THR A 174 0.86 30.33 5.18
N PRO A 175 1.82 29.49 5.54
CA PRO A 175 2.01 28.17 4.95
C PRO A 175 0.75 27.31 4.99
N VAL A 176 -0.03 27.38 6.08
CA VAL A 176 -1.28 26.60 6.19
C VAL A 176 -2.37 27.11 5.26
N GLU A 177 -2.51 28.43 5.08
CA GLU A 177 -3.48 28.98 4.13
C GLU A 177 -3.16 28.54 2.69
N LYS A 178 -1.89 28.56 2.32
CA LYS A 178 -1.44 28.04 1.01
C LYS A 178 -1.71 26.55 0.87
N ALA A 179 -1.42 25.76 1.91
CA ALA A 179 -1.66 24.32 1.90
C ALA A 179 -3.17 23.99 1.81
N ILE A 180 -4.03 24.72 2.50
CA ILE A 180 -5.48 24.53 2.43
C ILE A 180 -6.01 24.87 1.03
N GLU A 181 -5.54 25.93 0.38
CA GLU A 181 -5.92 26.22 -1.02
C GLU A 181 -5.49 25.11 -1.98
N GLN A 182 -4.31 24.55 -1.77
CA GLN A 182 -3.87 23.38 -2.54
C GLN A 182 -4.78 22.15 -2.29
N MET A 183 -5.15 21.89 -1.03
CA MET A 183 -6.04 20.78 -0.70
C MET A 183 -7.46 20.96 -1.25
N LYS A 184 -7.99 22.18 -1.30
CA LYS A 184 -9.27 22.46 -1.96
C LYS A 184 -9.25 22.06 -3.43
N THR A 185 -8.11 22.25 -4.08
CA THR A 185 -7.90 21.91 -5.49
C THR A 185 -7.69 20.40 -5.67
N ASP A 186 -6.83 19.77 -4.85
CA ASP A 186 -6.43 18.37 -5.03
C ASP A 186 -7.48 17.39 -4.50
N PHE A 187 -8.24 17.78 -3.47
CA PHE A 187 -9.16 16.90 -2.75
C PHE A 187 -10.56 17.52 -2.57
N PRO A 188 -11.20 17.97 -3.65
CA PRO A 188 -12.55 18.54 -3.58
C PRO A 188 -13.57 17.46 -3.21
N LEU A 189 -14.72 17.88 -2.68
CA LEU A 189 -15.82 16.98 -2.33
C LEU A 189 -16.33 16.21 -3.56
N GLU A 190 -16.51 16.91 -4.67
CA GLU A 190 -16.97 16.34 -5.92
C GLU A 190 -15.81 16.03 -6.84
N THR A 191 -15.79 14.79 -7.37
CA THR A 191 -14.80 14.33 -8.33
C THR A 191 -15.49 13.50 -9.42
N LYS A 192 -14.91 13.50 -10.59
CA LYS A 192 -15.39 12.65 -11.70
C LYS A 192 -15.25 11.16 -11.38
N GLU A 193 -14.23 10.80 -10.60
CA GLU A 193 -13.96 9.44 -10.14
C GLU A 193 -15.08 8.95 -9.24
N TRP A 194 -15.50 9.76 -8.26
CA TRP A 194 -16.61 9.41 -7.36
C TRP A 194 -17.93 9.31 -8.10
N ALA A 195 -18.24 10.26 -8.97
CA ALA A 195 -19.45 10.23 -9.79
C ALA A 195 -19.51 8.98 -10.68
N ALA A 196 -18.40 8.62 -11.32
CA ALA A 196 -18.29 7.41 -12.14
C ALA A 196 -18.41 6.13 -11.29
N TRP A 197 -17.80 6.10 -10.10
CA TRP A 197 -17.87 4.96 -9.20
C TRP A 197 -19.30 4.73 -8.68
N THR A 198 -19.94 5.77 -8.14
CA THR A 198 -21.31 5.65 -7.59
C THR A 198 -22.33 5.24 -8.65
N ALA A 199 -22.20 5.75 -9.87
CA ALA A 199 -23.06 5.38 -10.98
C ALA A 199 -22.87 3.92 -11.45
N SER A 200 -21.68 3.35 -11.28
CA SER A 200 -21.33 2.01 -11.77
C SER A 200 -21.17 0.97 -10.67
N ARG A 201 -21.29 1.35 -9.39
CA ARG A 201 -21.13 0.44 -8.25
C ARG A 201 -22.16 -0.70 -8.30
N ARG A 202 -21.67 -1.91 -8.13
CA ARG A 202 -22.48 -3.12 -8.13
C ARG A 202 -22.44 -3.80 -6.77
N GLN A 203 -23.47 -4.60 -6.49
CA GLN A 203 -23.47 -5.47 -5.32
C GLN A 203 -22.28 -6.43 -5.41
N ALA A 204 -21.58 -6.62 -4.29
CA ALA A 204 -20.49 -7.55 -4.18
C ALA A 204 -20.97 -9.00 -4.31
N LYS A 205 -20.33 -9.77 -5.16
CA LYS A 205 -20.58 -11.21 -5.38
C LYS A 205 -19.22 -11.93 -5.27
N LEU A 206 -18.64 -11.94 -4.08
CA LEU A 206 -17.27 -12.40 -3.86
C LEU A 206 -17.17 -13.86 -3.40
N ALA A 207 -18.30 -14.50 -3.02
CA ALA A 207 -18.30 -15.89 -2.63
C ALA A 207 -17.72 -16.80 -3.70
N GLY A 208 -16.99 -17.82 -3.25
CA GLY A 208 -16.36 -18.81 -4.11
C GLY A 208 -14.88 -19.00 -3.84
N ARG A 209 -14.22 -19.75 -4.73
CA ARG A 209 -12.80 -20.07 -4.69
C ARG A 209 -12.00 -19.03 -5.48
N TRP A 210 -10.88 -18.62 -4.92
CA TRP A 210 -9.95 -17.65 -5.50
C TRP A 210 -8.53 -18.23 -5.48
N LEU A 211 -7.79 -18.06 -6.56
CA LEU A 211 -6.36 -18.34 -6.58
C LEU A 211 -5.60 -17.23 -5.89
N LEU A 212 -4.61 -17.60 -5.09
CA LEU A 212 -3.77 -16.68 -4.35
C LEU A 212 -2.35 -16.69 -4.90
N SER A 213 -1.82 -15.51 -5.21
CA SER A 213 -0.37 -15.28 -5.29
C SER A 213 0.01 -14.22 -4.26
N ALA A 214 1.13 -14.45 -3.58
CA ALA A 214 1.65 -13.51 -2.61
C ALA A 214 3.17 -13.45 -2.67
N SER A 215 3.75 -12.33 -2.25
CA SER A 215 5.18 -12.17 -2.03
C SER A 215 5.43 -11.55 -0.67
N GLN A 216 6.50 -12.00 -0.02
CA GLN A 216 6.95 -11.48 1.25
C GLN A 216 8.42 -11.15 1.16
N PRO A 217 8.83 -9.90 1.43
CA PRO A 217 10.25 -9.55 1.46
C PRO A 217 11.07 -10.51 2.31
N GLY A 218 12.20 -10.97 1.78
CA GLY A 218 13.11 -11.91 2.43
C GLY A 218 12.61 -13.35 2.60
N LYS A 219 11.36 -13.65 2.22
CA LYS A 219 10.76 -15.01 2.27
C LYS A 219 10.32 -15.52 0.91
N GLY A 220 10.37 -14.67 -0.10
CA GLY A 220 10.04 -15.03 -1.46
C GLY A 220 8.54 -15.08 -1.75
N ARG A 221 8.14 -15.96 -2.67
CA ARG A 221 6.79 -15.99 -3.22
C ARG A 221 5.99 -17.18 -2.75
N PHE A 222 4.67 -16.99 -2.72
CA PHE A 222 3.70 -17.97 -2.28
C PHE A 222 2.59 -18.10 -3.32
N THR A 223 2.06 -19.31 -3.47
CA THR A 223 0.85 -19.56 -4.24
C THR A 223 -0.11 -20.40 -3.42
N GLY A 224 -1.39 -20.33 -3.73
CA GLY A 224 -2.41 -21.08 -3.02
C GLY A 224 -3.82 -20.64 -3.37
N GLU A 225 -4.72 -20.76 -2.40
CA GLU A 225 -6.14 -20.53 -2.58
C GLU A 225 -6.77 -19.82 -1.40
N VAL A 226 -7.83 -19.07 -1.69
CA VAL A 226 -8.73 -18.49 -0.68
C VAL A 226 -10.16 -18.88 -1.03
N THR A 227 -10.88 -19.47 -0.07
CA THR A 227 -12.33 -19.60 -0.14
C THR A 227 -12.96 -18.40 0.58
N ILE A 228 -13.88 -17.72 -0.08
CA ILE A 228 -14.65 -16.60 0.46
C ILE A 228 -16.11 -17.04 0.59
N GLU A 229 -16.68 -16.90 1.77
CA GLU A 229 -18.08 -17.23 2.09
C GLU A 229 -18.81 -16.01 2.66
N PRO A 230 -20.13 -15.88 2.48
CA PRO A 230 -20.91 -14.81 3.10
C PRO A 230 -20.77 -14.83 4.63
N GLY A 231 -20.63 -13.65 5.24
CA GLY A 231 -20.62 -13.46 6.68
C GLY A 231 -22.02 -13.21 7.27
N ALA A 232 -22.05 -12.59 8.44
CA ALA A 232 -23.29 -12.31 9.17
C ALA A 232 -24.13 -11.17 8.58
N SER A 233 -23.53 -10.31 7.75
CA SER A 233 -24.20 -9.22 7.05
C SER A 233 -23.81 -9.18 5.56
N PRO A 234 -24.56 -8.47 4.71
CA PRO A 234 -24.31 -8.44 3.25
C PRO A 234 -22.89 -7.97 2.84
N ASN A 235 -22.23 -7.20 3.69
CA ASN A 235 -20.89 -6.69 3.45
C ASN A 235 -19.80 -7.41 4.25
N GLU A 236 -20.17 -8.47 4.97
CA GLU A 236 -19.22 -9.29 5.75
C GLU A 236 -18.94 -10.61 5.08
N TRP A 237 -17.68 -11.07 5.23
CA TRP A 237 -17.17 -12.26 4.60
C TRP A 237 -16.36 -13.09 5.58
N VAL A 238 -16.41 -14.41 5.42
CA VAL A 238 -15.54 -15.37 6.10
C VAL A 238 -14.56 -15.90 5.07
N THR A 239 -13.29 -15.98 5.44
CA THR A 239 -12.22 -16.43 4.55
C THR A 239 -11.48 -17.62 5.12
N ARG A 240 -11.07 -18.54 4.25
CA ARG A 240 -10.08 -19.59 4.53
C ARG A 240 -9.03 -19.55 3.46
N SER A 241 -7.79 -19.37 3.85
CA SER A 241 -6.66 -19.32 2.94
C SER A 241 -5.67 -20.44 3.23
N THR A 242 -5.12 -21.03 2.15
CA THR A 242 -3.98 -21.94 2.21
C THR A 242 -2.97 -21.47 1.17
N MET A 243 -1.74 -21.19 1.59
CA MET A 243 -0.68 -20.76 0.69
C MET A 243 0.62 -21.50 0.98
N THR A 244 1.36 -21.82 -0.07
CA THR A 244 2.63 -22.58 -0.01
C THR A 244 3.74 -21.73 -0.59
N SER A 245 4.86 -21.64 0.13
CA SER A 245 6.08 -20.98 -0.36
C SER A 245 6.64 -21.77 -1.56
N ILE A 246 6.93 -21.06 -2.65
CA ILE A 246 7.54 -21.64 -3.86
C ILE A 246 8.97 -22.10 -3.56
N GLU A 247 9.70 -21.35 -2.71
CA GLU A 247 11.10 -21.62 -2.39
C GLU A 247 11.28 -22.74 -1.36
N SER A 248 10.48 -22.75 -0.28
CA SER A 248 10.67 -23.68 0.84
C SER A 248 9.67 -24.83 0.89
N GLY A 249 8.56 -24.76 0.14
CA GLY A 249 7.45 -25.71 0.23
C GLY A 249 6.63 -25.60 1.51
N GLN A 250 6.94 -24.67 2.40
CA GLN A 250 6.18 -24.48 3.65
C GLN A 250 4.77 -23.99 3.36
N THR A 251 3.78 -24.66 3.95
CA THR A 251 2.36 -24.30 3.81
C THR A 251 1.88 -23.55 5.05
N ILE A 252 1.09 -22.51 4.83
CA ILE A 252 0.48 -21.67 5.85
C ILE A 252 -1.03 -21.63 5.59
N THR A 253 -1.82 -21.89 6.63
CA THR A 253 -3.29 -21.80 6.58
C THR A 253 -3.78 -20.70 7.52
N ARG A 254 -4.84 -19.99 7.12
CA ARG A 254 -5.50 -18.96 7.95
C ARG A 254 -7.01 -19.00 7.74
N GLU A 255 -7.73 -18.74 8.81
CA GLU A 255 -9.15 -18.41 8.76
C GLU A 255 -9.31 -16.95 9.15
N GLY A 256 -10.28 -16.26 8.56
CA GLY A 256 -10.46 -14.84 8.76
C GLY A 256 -11.88 -14.36 8.58
N LYS A 257 -12.07 -13.11 8.97
CA LYS A 257 -13.28 -12.33 8.74
C LYS A 257 -12.92 -11.02 8.10
N SER A 258 -13.76 -10.56 7.18
CA SER A 258 -13.53 -9.32 6.45
C SER A 258 -14.83 -8.55 6.23
N ALA A 259 -14.69 -7.25 6.06
CA ALA A 259 -15.76 -6.34 5.67
C ALA A 259 -15.39 -5.63 4.36
N LEU A 260 -16.41 -5.40 3.53
CA LEU A 260 -16.28 -4.65 2.30
C LEU A 260 -16.96 -3.30 2.46
N TYR A 261 -16.21 -2.23 2.30
CA TYR A 261 -16.68 -0.85 2.33
C TYR A 261 -16.72 -0.28 0.92
N THR A 262 -17.68 0.61 0.65
CA THR A 262 -17.78 1.34 -0.63
C THR A 262 -17.87 0.41 -1.86
N GLY A 263 -18.12 -0.90 -1.65
CA GLY A 263 -18.20 -1.92 -2.71
C GLY A 263 -16.87 -2.42 -3.27
N TYR A 264 -15.72 -1.91 -2.82
CA TYR A 264 -14.39 -2.35 -3.27
C TYR A 264 -13.34 -2.42 -2.16
N SER A 265 -13.50 -1.67 -1.09
CA SER A 265 -12.47 -1.51 -0.05
C SER A 265 -12.56 -2.65 0.96
N TRP A 266 -11.75 -3.67 0.76
CA TRP A 266 -11.68 -4.87 1.60
C TRP A 266 -10.82 -4.61 2.82
N ARG A 267 -11.37 -4.92 4.00
CA ARG A 267 -10.68 -4.86 5.28
C ARG A 267 -10.95 -6.14 6.05
N GLY A 268 -9.89 -6.83 6.48
CA GLY A 268 -10.04 -8.10 7.16
C GLY A 268 -8.94 -8.39 8.18
N ARG A 269 -9.17 -9.46 8.92
CA ARG A 269 -8.17 -10.11 9.77
C ARG A 269 -8.24 -11.61 9.57
N SER A 270 -7.09 -12.25 9.46
CA SER A 270 -6.99 -13.69 9.38
C SER A 270 -5.79 -14.21 10.17
N GLY A 271 -5.87 -15.49 10.58
CA GLY A 271 -4.88 -16.13 11.42
C GLY A 271 -5.00 -15.77 12.90
N ALA A 272 -4.12 -16.34 13.71
CA ALA A 272 -4.09 -16.13 15.15
C ALA A 272 -2.64 -16.01 15.65
N ASN A 273 -2.45 -15.39 16.80
CA ASN A 273 -1.16 -15.22 17.47
C ASN A 273 -0.09 -14.62 16.52
N THR A 274 1.07 -15.27 16.43
CA THR A 274 2.19 -14.83 15.59
C THR A 274 1.93 -14.96 14.08
N ASN A 275 0.86 -15.65 13.69
CA ASN A 275 0.44 -15.82 12.29
C ASN A 275 -0.72 -14.90 11.89
N ALA A 276 -1.19 -14.06 12.81
CA ALA A 276 -2.25 -13.11 12.56
C ALA A 276 -1.79 -12.02 11.59
N VAL A 277 -2.64 -11.73 10.62
CA VAL A 277 -2.43 -10.65 9.65
C VAL A 277 -3.69 -9.80 9.56
N ARG A 278 -3.48 -8.56 9.19
CA ARG A 278 -4.52 -7.62 8.83
C ARG A 278 -4.53 -7.42 7.31
N GLU A 279 -5.71 -7.48 6.73
CA GLU A 279 -5.90 -7.42 5.29
C GLU A 279 -6.41 -6.04 4.87
N VAL A 280 -5.68 -5.39 3.98
CA VAL A 280 -6.04 -4.11 3.36
C VAL A 280 -5.92 -4.30 1.86
N MET A 281 -7.06 -4.46 1.19
CA MET A 281 -7.09 -4.82 -0.22
C MET A 281 -8.19 -4.06 -0.97
N MET A 282 -8.14 -4.13 -2.28
CA MET A 282 -9.13 -3.54 -3.20
C MET A 282 -9.69 -4.61 -4.11
N VAL A 283 -11.01 -4.64 -4.25
CA VAL A 283 -11.71 -5.47 -5.24
C VAL A 283 -11.77 -4.72 -6.57
N SER A 284 -11.41 -5.38 -7.65
CA SER A 284 -11.51 -4.82 -9.01
C SER A 284 -12.97 -4.53 -9.39
N ARG A 285 -13.16 -3.58 -10.32
CA ARG A 285 -14.51 -3.14 -10.76
C ARG A 285 -15.36 -4.28 -11.32
N ASP A 286 -14.75 -5.24 -12.00
CA ASP A 286 -15.40 -6.43 -12.55
C ASP A 286 -15.53 -7.58 -11.53
N GLN A 287 -14.94 -7.41 -10.33
CA GLN A 287 -14.91 -8.41 -9.25
C GLN A 287 -14.16 -9.70 -9.63
N SER A 288 -13.25 -9.62 -10.57
CA SER A 288 -12.39 -10.76 -10.98
C SER A 288 -11.10 -10.86 -10.17
N MET A 289 -10.71 -9.77 -9.48
CA MET A 289 -9.47 -9.66 -8.76
C MET A 289 -9.64 -8.92 -7.43
N ILE A 290 -8.89 -9.35 -6.41
CA ILE A 290 -8.73 -8.65 -5.14
C ILE A 290 -7.22 -8.52 -4.89
N GLU A 291 -6.71 -7.29 -4.78
CA GLU A 291 -5.28 -7.05 -4.59
C GLU A 291 -4.99 -6.08 -3.45
N GLY A 292 -3.85 -6.25 -2.79
CA GLY A 292 -3.42 -5.38 -1.71
C GLY A 292 -2.38 -6.03 -0.82
N ARG A 293 -2.44 -5.76 0.47
CA ARG A 293 -1.47 -6.28 1.43
C ARG A 293 -2.14 -6.94 2.63
N TRP A 294 -1.44 -7.95 3.15
CA TRP A 294 -1.67 -8.53 4.47
C TRP A 294 -0.53 -8.10 5.38
N PHE A 295 -0.82 -7.34 6.40
CA PHE A 295 0.15 -6.78 7.35
C PHE A 295 0.21 -7.59 8.64
N TRP A 296 1.40 -7.73 9.20
CA TRP A 296 1.57 -8.22 10.55
C TRP A 296 1.54 -7.09 11.58
N GLY A 297 0.97 -7.36 12.75
CA GLY A 297 0.95 -6.41 13.85
C GLY A 297 0.16 -5.14 13.59
N ALA A 298 0.31 -4.16 14.48
CA ALA A 298 -0.47 -2.94 14.46
C ALA A 298 0.14 -1.81 13.60
N TYR A 299 1.43 -1.91 13.28
CA TYR A 299 2.17 -0.84 12.60
C TYR A 299 3.31 -1.39 11.74
N ASP A 300 3.20 -2.64 11.35
CA ASP A 300 4.26 -3.26 10.60
C ASP A 300 4.07 -3.02 9.11
N GLU A 301 5.12 -2.52 8.48
CA GLU A 301 5.28 -2.58 7.04
C GLU A 301 5.59 -4.01 6.57
N PHE A 302 5.70 -4.91 7.53
CA PHE A 302 5.84 -6.34 7.37
C PHE A 302 4.58 -6.96 6.82
N GLY A 303 4.70 -7.93 5.96
CA GLY A 303 3.56 -8.67 5.47
C GLY A 303 3.75 -9.19 4.06
N TYR A 304 2.63 -9.46 3.43
CA TYR A 304 2.56 -10.01 2.08
C TYR A 304 1.92 -8.99 1.15
N ASP A 305 2.48 -8.79 -0.03
CA ASP A 305 1.72 -8.28 -1.17
C ASP A 305 0.90 -9.42 -1.72
N VAL A 306 -0.41 -9.25 -1.84
CA VAL A 306 -1.35 -10.33 -2.15
C VAL A 306 -2.21 -9.98 -3.34
N LYS A 307 -2.38 -10.94 -4.23
CA LYS A 307 -3.31 -10.89 -5.35
C LYS A 307 -4.15 -12.16 -5.36
N LEU A 308 -5.45 -11.97 -5.34
CA LEU A 308 -6.45 -13.03 -5.52
C LEU A 308 -7.06 -12.89 -6.91
N VAL A 309 -7.14 -13.98 -7.64
CA VAL A 309 -7.79 -14.05 -8.95
C VAL A 309 -8.94 -15.04 -8.84
N ARG A 310 -10.13 -14.62 -9.28
CA ARG A 310 -11.31 -15.50 -9.25
C ARG A 310 -11.09 -16.73 -10.12
N THR A 311 -11.42 -17.89 -9.59
CA THR A 311 -11.44 -19.12 -10.40
C THR A 311 -12.66 -19.10 -11.31
N GLU A 312 -12.42 -19.44 -12.56
CA GLU A 312 -13.45 -19.68 -13.58
C GLU A 312 -13.18 -21.06 -14.19
N ASP A 313 -14.10 -21.59 -14.98
CA ASP A 313 -13.92 -22.88 -15.68
C ASP A 313 -12.98 -22.76 -16.89
N ARG A 314 -11.83 -22.13 -16.68
CA ARG A 314 -10.79 -21.94 -17.71
C ARG A 314 -9.38 -21.92 -17.08
N PRO A 315 -8.35 -22.28 -17.85
CA PRO A 315 -6.98 -22.21 -17.39
C PRO A 315 -6.57 -20.78 -17.00
N VAL A 316 -5.80 -20.68 -15.91
CA VAL A 316 -5.24 -19.42 -15.40
C VAL A 316 -3.76 -19.61 -15.13
N ILE A 317 -2.91 -18.72 -15.64
CA ILE A 317 -1.51 -18.59 -15.23
C ILE A 317 -1.46 -17.57 -14.11
N LEU A 318 -1.03 -17.99 -12.93
CA LEU A 318 -1.00 -17.17 -11.72
C LEU A 318 0.37 -16.53 -11.48
N ALA A 319 1.43 -17.31 -11.62
CA ALA A 319 2.81 -16.89 -11.37
C ALA A 319 3.80 -17.86 -12.03
N THR A 320 5.07 -17.45 -12.03
CA THR A 320 6.22 -18.30 -12.38
C THR A 320 7.16 -18.40 -11.19
N SER A 321 7.94 -19.49 -11.06
CA SER A 321 8.90 -19.62 -9.96
C SER A 321 10.16 -18.76 -10.13
N VAL A 322 10.35 -18.11 -11.29
CA VAL A 322 11.39 -17.11 -11.55
C VAL A 322 10.74 -15.84 -12.13
N THR A 323 11.33 -14.70 -11.92
CA THR A 323 10.84 -13.42 -12.44
C THR A 323 11.55 -13.00 -13.73
N ALA A 324 12.76 -13.53 -13.95
CA ALA A 324 13.56 -13.20 -15.11
C ALA A 324 14.40 -14.40 -15.58
N LEU A 325 14.75 -14.39 -16.87
CA LEU A 325 15.57 -15.38 -17.56
C LEU A 325 16.80 -14.69 -18.15
N ARG A 326 17.99 -15.21 -17.85
CA ARG A 326 19.24 -14.63 -18.35
C ARG A 326 19.52 -15.10 -19.77
N ALA A 327 19.88 -14.18 -20.67
CA ALA A 327 20.32 -14.47 -22.03
C ALA A 327 21.57 -15.38 -22.03
N GLY A 328 21.66 -16.31 -22.98
CA GLY A 328 22.72 -17.29 -23.08
C GLY A 328 22.69 -18.41 -22.03
N LYS A 329 21.58 -18.58 -21.30
CA LYS A 329 21.46 -19.60 -20.23
C LYS A 329 20.27 -20.53 -20.47
N THR A 330 20.42 -21.77 -19.98
CA THR A 330 19.31 -22.71 -19.83
C THR A 330 18.80 -22.65 -18.40
N THR A 331 17.48 -22.53 -18.23
CA THR A 331 16.83 -22.40 -16.93
C THR A 331 15.64 -23.33 -16.85
N THR A 332 15.51 -24.05 -15.73
CA THR A 332 14.30 -24.80 -15.39
C THR A 332 13.50 -24.00 -14.36
N PHE A 333 12.22 -23.82 -14.61
CA PHE A 333 11.32 -23.12 -13.70
C PHE A 333 9.91 -23.70 -13.74
N GLN A 334 9.06 -23.25 -12.83
CA GLN A 334 7.68 -23.70 -12.71
C GLN A 334 6.72 -22.58 -13.12
N ILE A 335 5.70 -22.96 -13.87
CA ILE A 335 4.52 -22.15 -14.17
C ILE A 335 3.42 -22.63 -13.23
N LEU A 336 2.88 -21.72 -12.43
CA LEU A 336 1.89 -21.97 -11.39
C LEU A 336 0.56 -21.35 -11.81
N GLY A 337 -0.52 -22.08 -11.60
CA GLY A 337 -1.83 -21.62 -12.02
C GLY A 337 -2.95 -22.59 -11.64
N ASP A 338 -3.96 -22.68 -12.48
CA ASP A 338 -5.06 -23.62 -12.30
C ASP A 338 -5.61 -24.09 -13.63
N GLN A 339 -6.23 -25.27 -13.62
CA GLN A 339 -6.89 -25.91 -14.76
C GLN A 339 -6.01 -26.04 -16.03
N PHE A 340 -4.71 -26.22 -15.85
CA PHE A 340 -3.84 -26.51 -16.99
C PHE A 340 -4.25 -27.82 -17.65
N PRO A 341 -4.40 -27.85 -18.99
CA PRO A 341 -4.73 -29.05 -19.72
C PRO A 341 -3.69 -30.17 -19.49
N THR A 342 -4.11 -31.42 -19.49
CA THR A 342 -3.21 -32.56 -19.50
C THR A 342 -2.63 -32.83 -20.89
N GLY A 343 -1.45 -33.46 -20.95
CA GLY A 343 -0.83 -33.82 -22.21
C GLY A 343 -0.26 -32.66 -23.02
N LEU A 344 0.17 -31.61 -22.34
CA LEU A 344 0.86 -30.46 -22.97
C LEU A 344 2.16 -30.92 -23.62
N THR A 345 2.45 -30.35 -24.78
CA THR A 345 3.70 -30.49 -25.52
C THR A 345 4.49 -29.18 -25.50
N VAL A 346 5.74 -29.19 -25.89
CA VAL A 346 6.57 -27.97 -25.99
C VAL A 346 5.94 -26.92 -26.94
N GLY A 347 5.21 -27.35 -27.96
CA GLY A 347 4.52 -26.48 -28.89
C GLY A 347 3.26 -25.79 -28.34
N ASP A 348 2.79 -26.19 -27.15
CA ASP A 348 1.66 -25.57 -26.47
C ASP A 348 2.04 -24.38 -25.60
N LEU A 349 3.36 -24.14 -25.43
CA LEU A 349 3.90 -23.02 -24.65
C LEU A 349 4.65 -22.04 -25.57
N ASP A 350 4.54 -20.76 -25.26
CA ASP A 350 5.26 -19.68 -25.95
C ASP A 350 5.71 -18.62 -24.94
N LEU A 351 6.99 -18.24 -25.01
CA LEU A 351 7.60 -17.17 -24.24
C LEU A 351 8.21 -16.07 -25.15
N GLY A 352 7.86 -16.09 -26.43
CA GLY A 352 8.31 -15.09 -27.39
C GLY A 352 9.71 -15.33 -27.98
N ALA A 353 10.18 -14.36 -28.73
CA ALA A 353 11.38 -14.47 -29.54
C ALA A 353 12.66 -14.69 -28.69
N GLY A 354 13.53 -15.59 -29.18
CA GLY A 354 14.82 -15.87 -28.54
C GLY A 354 14.75 -16.85 -27.39
N ILE A 355 13.59 -17.43 -27.08
CA ILE A 355 13.42 -18.46 -26.06
C ILE A 355 12.95 -19.76 -26.71
N THR A 356 13.71 -20.84 -26.49
CA THR A 356 13.36 -22.17 -26.97
C THR A 356 12.98 -23.06 -25.81
N ILE A 357 11.79 -23.66 -25.87
CA ILE A 357 11.33 -24.62 -24.87
C ILE A 357 11.97 -25.96 -25.20
N LYS A 358 12.82 -26.43 -24.31
CA LYS A 358 13.57 -27.69 -24.49
C LYS A 358 12.77 -28.89 -24.04
N ARG A 359 12.12 -28.78 -22.90
CA ARG A 359 11.45 -29.89 -22.26
C ARG A 359 10.37 -29.42 -21.30
N LEU A 360 9.28 -30.19 -21.22
CA LEU A 360 8.30 -30.11 -20.13
C LEU A 360 8.56 -31.25 -19.14
N GLY A 361 8.47 -30.94 -17.87
CA GLY A 361 8.43 -31.94 -16.82
C GLY A 361 7.15 -32.76 -16.90
N ARG A 362 7.13 -33.90 -16.22
CA ARG A 362 5.92 -34.74 -16.14
C ARG A 362 4.84 -33.98 -15.37
N GLN A 363 3.79 -33.61 -16.06
CA GLN A 363 2.65 -32.94 -15.43
C GLN A 363 1.86 -33.95 -14.58
N THR A 364 1.89 -33.76 -13.27
CA THR A 364 1.18 -34.59 -12.28
C THR A 364 -0.06 -33.88 -11.70
N GLN A 365 -0.18 -32.57 -11.94
CA GLN A 365 -1.22 -31.71 -11.40
C GLN A 365 -1.66 -30.69 -12.46
N SER A 366 -2.93 -30.28 -12.41
CA SER A 366 -3.47 -29.22 -13.26
C SER A 366 -3.05 -27.81 -12.82
N THR A 367 -2.29 -27.69 -11.75
CA THR A 367 -1.89 -26.42 -11.13
C THR A 367 -0.44 -26.03 -11.37
N LEU A 368 0.37 -26.94 -11.97
CA LEU A 368 1.80 -26.77 -12.12
C LEU A 368 2.31 -27.36 -13.43
N ILE A 369 3.13 -26.60 -14.14
CA ILE A 369 3.92 -27.05 -15.29
C ILE A 369 5.39 -26.74 -15.01
N GLU A 370 6.25 -27.75 -15.00
CA GLU A 370 7.69 -27.57 -15.00
C GLU A 370 8.18 -27.40 -16.43
N VAL A 371 9.00 -26.41 -16.70
CA VAL A 371 9.52 -26.12 -18.03
C VAL A 371 11.01 -25.82 -18.00
N GLU A 372 11.76 -26.40 -18.94
CA GLU A 372 13.16 -26.09 -19.21
C GLU A 372 13.25 -25.30 -20.50
N VAL A 373 13.84 -24.12 -20.43
CA VAL A 373 14.00 -23.20 -21.56
C VAL A 373 15.47 -22.87 -21.78
N GLU A 374 15.83 -22.67 -23.03
CA GLU A 374 17.12 -22.11 -23.45
C GLU A 374 16.86 -20.70 -23.99
N VAL A 375 17.56 -19.72 -23.45
CA VAL A 375 17.50 -18.33 -23.91
C VAL A 375 18.71 -18.07 -24.79
N ALA A 376 18.48 -17.66 -26.04
CA ALA A 376 19.56 -17.33 -26.96
C ALA A 376 20.43 -16.19 -26.41
N GLU A 377 21.74 -16.20 -26.69
CA GLU A 377 22.68 -15.18 -26.23
C GLU A 377 22.29 -13.75 -26.71
N LYS A 378 21.69 -13.67 -27.88
CA LYS A 378 21.20 -12.41 -28.49
C LYS A 378 19.67 -12.30 -28.45
N ALA A 379 19.01 -12.93 -27.48
CA ALA A 379 17.58 -12.76 -27.29
C ALA A 379 17.26 -11.29 -27.01
N PRO A 380 16.18 -10.74 -27.60
CA PRO A 380 15.78 -9.38 -27.28
C PRO A 380 15.53 -9.25 -25.78
N LEU A 381 16.03 -8.19 -25.14
CA LEU A 381 15.83 -7.94 -23.71
C LEU A 381 14.43 -7.35 -23.46
N GLY A 382 13.89 -7.53 -22.25
CA GLY A 382 12.62 -6.94 -21.82
C GLY A 382 11.57 -7.95 -21.37
N PRO A 383 10.37 -7.46 -20.99
CA PRO A 383 9.28 -8.30 -20.53
C PRO A 383 8.79 -9.24 -21.66
N ARG A 384 8.31 -10.41 -21.24
CA ARG A 384 7.75 -11.44 -22.11
C ARG A 384 6.41 -11.89 -21.59
N ASP A 385 5.49 -12.07 -22.52
CA ASP A 385 4.26 -12.79 -22.25
C ASP A 385 4.55 -14.28 -22.19
N LEU A 386 3.85 -14.95 -21.30
CA LEU A 386 3.88 -16.41 -21.21
C LEU A 386 2.53 -16.94 -21.68
N ALA A 387 2.52 -17.72 -22.71
CA ALA A 387 1.33 -18.41 -23.19
C ALA A 387 1.39 -19.92 -22.88
N VAL A 388 0.26 -20.46 -22.45
CA VAL A 388 -0.04 -21.90 -22.40
C VAL A 388 -1.30 -22.12 -23.22
N LYS A 389 -1.16 -22.63 -24.43
CA LYS A 389 -2.21 -22.66 -25.46
C LYS A 389 -2.81 -21.27 -25.71
N ARG A 390 -4.08 -21.05 -25.33
CA ARG A 390 -4.79 -19.78 -25.52
C ARG A 390 -4.74 -18.89 -24.26
N THR A 391 -4.20 -19.39 -23.15
CA THR A 391 -4.11 -18.62 -21.92
C THR A 391 -2.80 -17.84 -21.91
N VAL A 392 -2.87 -16.53 -21.77
CA VAL A 392 -1.72 -15.63 -21.80
C VAL A 392 -1.61 -14.87 -20.48
N ALA A 393 -0.43 -14.86 -19.89
CA ALA A 393 -0.05 -13.97 -18.82
C ALA A 393 0.90 -12.91 -19.37
N ALA A 394 0.43 -11.68 -19.50
CA ALA A 394 1.20 -10.59 -20.05
C ALA A 394 2.33 -10.16 -19.10
N GLY A 395 3.54 -9.98 -19.64
CA GLY A 395 4.71 -9.55 -18.88
C GLY A 395 5.11 -10.48 -17.74
N ALA A 396 4.78 -11.79 -17.85
CA ALA A 396 4.94 -12.74 -16.76
C ALA A 396 6.40 -13.03 -16.38
N ILE A 397 7.33 -12.78 -17.27
CA ILE A 397 8.76 -13.03 -17.08
C ILE A 397 9.56 -12.01 -17.90
N ALA A 398 10.77 -11.70 -17.46
CA ALA A 398 11.66 -10.78 -18.20
C ALA A 398 12.84 -11.55 -18.81
N VAL A 399 13.43 -11.03 -19.92
CA VAL A 399 14.73 -11.47 -20.43
C VAL A 399 15.74 -10.38 -20.19
N TYR A 400 16.91 -10.72 -19.65
CA TYR A 400 17.99 -9.79 -19.34
C TYR A 400 19.36 -10.42 -19.63
N ASP A 401 20.41 -9.62 -19.70
CA ASP A 401 21.79 -10.06 -19.82
C ASP A 401 22.59 -9.83 -18.53
N THR A 402 22.47 -8.65 -17.94
CA THR A 402 23.17 -8.23 -16.71
C THR A 402 22.22 -7.58 -15.72
N VAL A 403 22.55 -7.66 -14.43
CA VAL A 403 21.99 -6.79 -13.39
C VAL A 403 22.85 -5.53 -13.35
N ASP A 404 22.33 -4.43 -13.88
CA ASP A 404 23.07 -3.19 -14.04
C ASP A 404 23.08 -2.32 -12.79
N TYR A 405 21.99 -2.38 -12.03
CA TYR A 405 21.84 -1.70 -10.74
C TYR A 405 20.76 -2.37 -9.90
N ILE A 406 20.72 -2.03 -8.64
CA ILE A 406 19.68 -2.48 -7.71
C ILE A 406 18.99 -1.29 -7.05
N LYS A 407 17.77 -1.51 -6.57
CA LYS A 407 17.06 -0.62 -5.65
C LYS A 407 16.66 -1.38 -4.40
N THR A 408 16.53 -0.69 -3.29
CA THR A 408 15.80 -1.24 -2.14
C THR A 408 14.29 -1.19 -2.43
N ALA A 409 13.53 -2.15 -1.95
CA ALA A 409 12.09 -2.23 -2.18
C ALA A 409 11.33 -1.00 -1.65
N SER A 410 11.94 -0.27 -0.67
CA SER A 410 11.52 1.03 -0.18
C SER A 410 12.75 1.93 -0.03
N ASP A 411 12.66 3.20 -0.40
CA ASP A 411 13.75 4.17 -0.25
C ASP A 411 13.93 4.60 1.22
N THR A 412 12.89 4.43 2.02
CA THR A 412 12.87 4.77 3.44
C THR A 412 12.12 3.71 4.22
N ALA A 413 12.50 3.53 5.48
CA ALA A 413 11.90 2.56 6.37
C ALA A 413 11.86 3.10 7.81
N ILE A 414 10.93 2.58 8.61
CA ILE A 414 10.82 2.89 10.03
C ILE A 414 10.83 1.59 10.82
N ALA A 415 11.82 1.46 11.70
CA ALA A 415 11.82 0.43 12.73
C ALA A 415 11.54 1.07 14.11
N ARG A 416 11.30 0.27 15.12
CA ARG A 416 10.90 0.77 16.44
C ARG A 416 11.57 -0.04 17.56
N LEU A 417 12.21 0.67 18.45
CA LEU A 417 12.71 0.10 19.72
C LEU A 417 11.58 -0.52 20.52
N GLY A 418 11.89 -1.41 21.43
CA GLY A 418 10.93 -2.04 22.32
C GLY A 418 11.55 -3.19 23.10
N GLY A 419 10.72 -3.96 23.82
CA GLY A 419 11.17 -5.15 24.55
C GLY A 419 12.02 -4.87 25.80
N GLY A 420 12.07 -3.61 26.25
CA GLY A 420 12.68 -3.22 27.52
C GLY A 420 11.70 -3.35 28.68
N SER A 421 11.62 -2.32 29.52
CA SER A 421 10.66 -2.24 30.64
C SER A 421 9.23 -1.89 30.19
N THR A 422 8.99 -1.71 28.91
CA THR A 422 7.71 -1.25 28.35
C THR A 422 6.83 -2.39 27.87
N ALA A 423 5.52 -2.12 27.81
CA ALA A 423 4.53 -3.01 27.19
C ALA A 423 4.61 -3.01 25.65
N PHE A 424 5.57 -2.31 25.04
CA PHE A 424 5.68 -2.17 23.60
C PHE A 424 6.66 -3.16 23.01
N ASN A 425 6.19 -3.91 22.02
CA ASN A 425 7.04 -4.81 21.24
C ASN A 425 7.94 -4.02 20.27
N LYS A 426 9.06 -4.63 19.90
CA LYS A 426 9.91 -4.12 18.82
C LYS A 426 9.16 -4.08 17.51
N GLY A 427 9.41 -3.07 16.69
CA GLY A 427 9.01 -3.03 15.28
C GLY A 427 10.21 -3.35 14.41
N TYR A 428 10.23 -4.58 13.90
CA TYR A 428 11.30 -5.09 13.02
C TYR A 428 11.13 -4.55 11.59
N MET A 429 12.15 -4.72 10.74
CA MET A 429 12.06 -4.43 9.32
C MET A 429 12.72 -5.53 8.50
N GLN A 430 12.12 -5.90 7.38
CA GLN A 430 12.71 -6.78 6.39
C GLN A 430 13.00 -5.98 5.12
N PHE A 431 14.25 -5.89 4.75
CA PHE A 431 14.69 -5.27 3.51
C PHE A 431 14.75 -6.29 2.39
N GLU A 432 14.58 -5.80 1.15
CA GLU A 432 14.69 -6.58 -0.07
C GLU A 432 15.35 -5.71 -1.15
N ALA A 433 16.25 -6.30 -1.92
CA ALA A 433 16.87 -5.66 -3.06
C ALA A 433 16.20 -6.13 -4.35
N ILE A 434 15.88 -5.20 -5.24
CA ILE A 434 15.29 -5.46 -6.55
C ILE A 434 16.32 -5.18 -7.61
N GLY A 435 16.58 -6.13 -8.49
CA GLY A 435 17.50 -6.00 -9.61
C GLY A 435 16.86 -5.31 -10.82
N PHE A 436 17.67 -4.56 -11.55
CA PHE A 436 17.27 -3.89 -12.78
C PHE A 436 18.33 -4.02 -13.87
N ASN A 437 17.85 -4.16 -15.10
CA ASN A 437 18.65 -3.93 -16.31
C ASN A 437 18.21 -2.60 -16.93
N ARG A 438 19.17 -1.82 -17.46
CA ARG A 438 18.93 -0.44 -17.94
C ARG A 438 18.20 -0.34 -19.28
N GLY A 439 17.68 -1.46 -19.79
CA GLY A 439 16.93 -1.44 -21.04
C GLY A 439 17.75 -0.99 -22.25
N LEU A 440 17.08 -0.38 -23.21
CA LEU A 440 17.68 -0.01 -24.51
C LEU A 440 18.46 1.30 -24.46
N ASP A 441 18.08 2.24 -23.61
CA ASP A 441 18.73 3.56 -23.52
C ASP A 441 20.01 3.55 -22.67
N GLY A 442 20.26 2.45 -21.93
CA GLY A 442 21.42 2.23 -21.07
C GLY A 442 21.48 3.15 -19.85
N LYS A 443 20.41 3.89 -19.54
CA LYS A 443 20.33 4.82 -18.41
C LYS A 443 19.49 4.24 -17.28
N PRO A 444 19.86 4.41 -16.01
CA PRO A 444 19.06 3.96 -14.90
C PRO A 444 17.87 4.90 -14.64
N ASN A 445 16.80 4.36 -14.09
CA ASN A 445 15.58 5.07 -13.70
C ASN A 445 14.78 5.65 -14.87
N THR A 446 14.74 4.93 -15.97
CA THR A 446 13.97 5.28 -17.17
C THR A 446 12.81 4.31 -17.39
N PRO A 447 11.80 4.65 -18.18
CA PRO A 447 10.63 3.81 -18.39
C PRO A 447 10.89 2.46 -19.08
N ASP A 448 12.03 2.32 -19.75
CA ASP A 448 12.45 1.09 -20.44
C ASP A 448 13.31 0.16 -19.57
N ASP A 449 13.60 0.55 -18.32
CA ASP A 449 14.26 -0.31 -17.36
C ASP A 449 13.50 -1.62 -17.15
N ILE A 450 14.22 -2.73 -17.16
CA ILE A 450 13.67 -4.06 -16.99
C ILE A 450 13.77 -4.43 -15.51
N ASN A 451 12.63 -4.56 -14.84
CA ASN A 451 12.58 -5.05 -13.47
C ASN A 451 12.78 -6.58 -13.44
N LEU A 452 13.82 -7.04 -12.78
CA LEU A 452 14.21 -8.45 -12.67
C LEU A 452 13.62 -9.14 -11.43
N GLY A 453 12.97 -8.38 -10.56
CA GLY A 453 12.46 -8.87 -9.28
C GLY A 453 13.54 -8.92 -8.19
N PRO A 454 13.24 -9.61 -7.06
CA PRO A 454 14.15 -9.72 -5.94
C PRO A 454 15.47 -10.40 -6.29
N VAL A 455 16.58 -9.81 -5.82
CA VAL A 455 17.92 -10.37 -5.96
C VAL A 455 18.58 -10.57 -4.59
N LYS A 456 19.45 -11.58 -4.47
CA LYS A 456 20.18 -11.84 -3.23
C LYS A 456 21.30 -10.82 -3.04
N ALA A 457 21.13 -9.90 -2.10
CA ALA A 457 22.13 -8.91 -1.73
C ALA A 457 22.71 -9.21 -0.34
N GLU A 458 23.93 -8.75 -0.09
CA GLU A 458 24.50 -8.66 1.25
C GLU A 458 24.07 -7.34 1.88
N TRP A 459 23.76 -7.37 3.19
CA TRP A 459 23.24 -6.21 3.90
C TRP A 459 24.19 -5.75 4.99
N SER A 460 24.31 -4.42 5.12
CA SER A 460 25.07 -3.74 6.19
C SER A 460 24.37 -2.46 6.63
N LEU A 461 24.81 -1.90 7.74
CA LEU A 461 24.41 -0.58 8.21
C LEU A 461 25.56 0.40 8.02
N GLU A 462 25.25 1.61 7.58
CA GLU A 462 26.17 2.74 7.51
C GLU A 462 25.57 3.94 8.25
N GLU A 463 26.43 4.79 8.79
CA GLU A 463 26.01 6.01 9.47
C GLU A 463 25.28 6.96 8.51
N PHE A 464 24.12 7.45 8.91
CA PHE A 464 23.52 8.61 8.27
C PHE A 464 24.12 9.85 8.93
N PHE A 465 25.12 10.40 8.32
CA PHE A 465 25.84 11.53 8.90
C PHE A 465 24.98 12.79 8.93
N ALA A 466 24.33 13.07 10.05
CA ALA A 466 23.53 14.26 10.28
C ALA A 466 24.23 15.27 11.22
N VAL A 467 24.96 14.78 12.23
CA VAL A 467 25.67 15.61 13.22
C VAL A 467 27.03 15.03 13.54
N TYR A 468 27.99 15.91 13.85
CA TYR A 468 29.33 15.48 14.26
C TYR A 468 29.30 14.61 15.51
N GLY A 469 29.98 13.47 15.44
CA GLY A 469 30.05 12.52 16.53
C GLY A 469 28.78 11.67 16.68
N ASP A 470 28.05 11.48 15.59
CA ASP A 470 26.93 10.53 15.56
C ASP A 470 27.44 9.10 15.77
N ASP A 471 26.66 8.27 16.49
CA ASP A 471 27.01 6.93 16.88
C ASP A 471 25.85 5.94 16.68
N ASP A 472 24.87 6.32 15.87
CA ASP A 472 23.61 5.61 15.74
C ASP A 472 23.81 4.20 15.19
N VAL A 473 24.69 4.00 14.22
CA VAL A 473 24.98 2.69 13.62
C VAL A 473 25.39 1.64 14.67
N GLN A 474 25.98 2.07 15.80
CA GLN A 474 26.43 1.16 16.85
C GLN A 474 25.30 0.73 17.78
N TYR A 475 24.20 1.49 17.86
CA TYR A 475 23.19 1.33 18.91
C TYR A 475 21.77 1.14 18.43
N VAL A 476 21.41 1.53 17.21
CA VAL A 476 20.02 1.43 16.73
C VAL A 476 19.52 0.00 16.57
N GLY A 477 20.40 -0.95 16.31
CA GLY A 477 20.06 -2.36 16.07
C GLY A 477 21.07 -3.07 15.19
N THR A 478 20.67 -4.22 14.67
CA THR A 478 21.52 -5.07 13.81
C THR A 478 20.74 -5.51 12.58
N ILE A 479 21.43 -5.66 11.46
CA ILE A 479 20.88 -6.25 10.23
C ILE A 479 21.60 -7.56 9.93
N ASP A 480 20.87 -8.60 9.58
CA ASP A 480 21.46 -9.87 9.18
C ASP A 480 21.69 -9.96 7.66
N LYS A 481 22.28 -11.07 7.21
CA LYS A 481 22.60 -11.29 5.79
C LYS A 481 21.37 -11.38 4.89
N SER A 482 20.20 -11.65 5.45
CA SER A 482 18.93 -11.72 4.72
C SER A 482 18.24 -10.37 4.61
N GLY A 483 18.80 -9.31 5.21
CA GLY A 483 18.18 -7.99 5.29
C GLY A 483 17.14 -7.86 6.40
N TYR A 484 17.13 -8.78 7.38
CA TYR A 484 16.25 -8.67 8.53
C TYR A 484 16.89 -7.78 9.59
N PHE A 485 16.26 -6.64 9.84
CA PHE A 485 16.71 -5.68 10.86
C PHE A 485 16.00 -5.92 12.19
N THR A 486 16.81 -6.10 13.22
CA THR A 486 16.37 -6.23 14.62
C THR A 486 16.73 -4.96 15.36
N PRO A 487 15.77 -4.11 15.76
CA PRO A 487 16.06 -2.92 16.55
C PRO A 487 16.56 -3.27 17.95
N SER A 488 17.33 -2.37 18.53
CA SER A 488 17.82 -2.50 19.89
C SER A 488 16.69 -2.45 20.93
N ILE A 489 17.04 -2.70 22.19
CA ILE A 489 16.13 -2.57 23.34
C ILE A 489 15.89 -1.08 23.60
N GLU A 490 14.66 -0.74 23.92
CA GLU A 490 14.27 0.60 24.38
C GLU A 490 14.75 0.83 25.83
N GLY A 491 15.20 2.06 26.10
CA GLY A 491 15.60 2.54 27.41
C GLY A 491 16.91 3.33 27.40
N PRO A 492 17.27 3.96 28.50
CA PRO A 492 18.53 4.69 28.62
C PRO A 492 19.73 3.79 28.35
N ASN A 493 20.68 4.26 27.55
CA ASN A 493 21.93 3.55 27.27
C ASN A 493 23.12 4.31 27.86
N PRO A 494 23.72 3.85 28.95
CA PRO A 494 24.86 4.51 29.58
C PRO A 494 26.11 4.63 28.68
N LYS A 495 26.19 3.84 27.63
CA LYS A 495 27.30 3.90 26.65
C LYS A 495 27.16 5.06 25.66
N ARG A 496 25.97 5.63 25.55
CA ARG A 496 25.72 6.77 24.65
C ARG A 496 25.83 8.08 25.42
N LYS A 497 26.27 9.13 24.73
CA LYS A 497 26.35 10.48 25.28
C LYS A 497 25.00 10.90 25.91
N PHE A 498 25.04 11.40 27.15
CA PHE A 498 23.87 11.76 27.96
C PHE A 498 22.93 10.60 28.28
N SER A 499 23.41 9.35 28.23
CA SER A 499 22.58 8.15 28.43
C SER A 499 21.32 8.13 27.55
N ARG A 500 21.40 8.69 26.33
CA ARG A 500 20.26 8.72 25.41
C ARG A 500 19.83 7.32 25.02
N ASN A 501 18.57 7.17 24.64
CA ASN A 501 18.00 5.91 24.16
C ASN A 501 18.65 5.47 22.84
N ASN A 502 18.44 4.24 22.42
CA ASN A 502 19.02 3.62 21.22
C ASN A 502 18.32 4.02 19.91
N TYR A 503 17.50 5.08 19.89
CA TYR A 503 16.93 5.62 18.67
C TYR A 503 17.99 6.32 17.81
N GLY A 504 17.70 6.48 16.55
CA GLY A 504 18.54 7.19 15.59
C GLY A 504 18.18 6.85 14.16
N ASP A 505 19.05 7.23 13.24
CA ASP A 505 18.86 6.98 11.82
C ASP A 505 20.16 6.53 11.14
N VAL A 506 20.02 5.61 10.20
CA VAL A 506 21.12 4.97 9.49
C VAL A 506 20.73 4.64 8.05
N TRP A 507 21.72 4.36 7.22
CA TRP A 507 21.52 3.70 5.95
C TRP A 507 21.51 2.19 6.13
N ALA A 508 20.46 1.51 5.66
CA ALA A 508 20.52 0.09 5.35
C ALA A 508 21.02 -0.07 3.92
N VAL A 509 22.15 -0.73 3.74
CA VAL A 509 22.87 -0.82 2.48
C VAL A 509 22.82 -2.24 1.94
N ALA A 510 22.28 -2.39 0.72
CA ALA A 510 22.32 -3.61 -0.06
C ALA A 510 23.53 -3.60 -0.99
N THR A 511 24.29 -4.70 -1.06
CA THR A 511 25.41 -4.90 -2.00
C THR A 511 25.16 -6.15 -2.82
N TYR A 512 25.06 -5.99 -4.14
CA TYR A 512 24.86 -7.12 -5.06
C TYR A 512 26.19 -7.60 -5.63
N LYS A 513 26.41 -8.94 -5.55
CA LYS A 513 27.63 -9.62 -5.99
C LYS A 513 27.33 -10.85 -6.88
N GLY A 514 26.19 -10.85 -7.57
CA GLY A 514 25.81 -11.95 -8.45
C GLY A 514 26.78 -12.12 -9.63
N GLU A 515 26.85 -13.32 -10.21
CA GLU A 515 27.65 -13.61 -11.40
C GLU A 515 27.25 -12.80 -12.64
N ASP A 516 26.02 -12.31 -12.63
CA ASP A 516 25.41 -11.49 -13.67
C ASP A 516 25.46 -9.99 -13.35
N ALA A 517 26.16 -9.60 -12.28
CA ALA A 517 26.38 -8.21 -11.97
C ALA A 517 27.18 -7.52 -13.10
N ALA A 518 26.68 -6.39 -13.57
CA ALA A 518 27.44 -5.52 -14.44
C ALA A 518 28.75 -5.11 -13.74
N LYS A 519 29.79 -4.91 -14.52
CA LYS A 519 31.11 -4.48 -14.01
C LYS A 519 31.24 -2.97 -14.22
N PRO A 520 31.03 -2.14 -13.19
CA PRO A 520 31.25 -0.71 -13.27
C PRO A 520 32.71 -0.42 -13.65
N LYS A 521 32.93 0.64 -14.43
CA LYS A 521 34.27 1.01 -14.93
C LYS A 521 35.27 1.32 -13.82
N ASP A 522 34.80 1.79 -12.68
CA ASP A 522 35.59 2.11 -11.48
C ASP A 522 35.79 0.93 -10.53
N GLY A 523 35.22 -0.24 -10.85
CA GLY A 523 35.31 -1.44 -10.02
C GLY A 523 34.47 -1.38 -8.75
N SER A 524 33.60 -0.37 -8.59
CA SER A 524 32.72 -0.25 -7.43
C SER A 524 31.67 -1.39 -7.41
N PRO A 525 31.24 -1.85 -6.23
CA PRO A 525 30.14 -2.81 -6.14
C PRO A 525 28.80 -2.15 -6.50
N ILE A 526 27.86 -2.94 -7.01
CA ILE A 526 26.48 -2.49 -7.21
C ILE A 526 25.81 -2.39 -5.85
N THR A 527 25.43 -1.18 -5.44
CA THR A 527 24.81 -0.92 -4.13
C THR A 527 23.51 -0.13 -4.26
N ALA A 528 22.63 -0.30 -3.25
CA ALA A 528 21.48 0.57 -3.01
C ALA A 528 21.33 0.84 -1.52
N LYS A 529 20.77 1.99 -1.17
CA LYS A 529 20.59 2.43 0.21
C LYS A 529 19.12 2.73 0.51
N CYS A 530 18.68 2.31 1.69
CA CYS A 530 17.40 2.69 2.26
C CYS A 530 17.63 3.52 3.52
N TYR A 531 17.00 4.67 3.62
CA TYR A 531 17.04 5.49 4.84
C TYR A 531 16.19 4.84 5.92
N LEU A 532 16.83 4.35 6.98
CA LEU A 532 16.17 3.67 8.10
C LEU A 532 16.15 4.58 9.32
N VAL A 533 14.96 4.94 9.77
CA VAL A 533 14.74 5.63 11.04
C VAL A 533 14.30 4.62 12.10
N VAL A 534 15.02 4.58 13.23
CA VAL A 534 14.68 3.75 14.37
C VAL A 534 14.12 4.64 15.48
N THR A 535 12.82 4.52 15.73
CA THR A 535 12.08 5.39 16.65
C THR A 535 11.93 4.75 18.03
N VAL A 536 11.58 5.58 19.02
CA VAL A 536 11.08 5.10 20.31
C VAL A 536 9.70 4.47 20.14
N PRO A 537 9.20 3.64 21.08
CA PRO A 537 7.85 3.11 21.07
C PRO A 537 6.83 4.24 20.98
N GLN A 538 5.82 4.06 20.12
CA GLN A 538 4.74 5.02 20.02
C GLN A 538 3.57 4.62 20.89
N TYR A 539 2.99 5.60 21.54
CA TYR A 539 1.87 5.43 22.48
C TYR A 539 0.50 5.54 21.79
N MET A 540 0.43 5.98 20.53
CA MET A 540 -0.81 6.05 19.77
C MET A 540 -1.08 4.73 19.07
N ARG A 541 -2.22 4.12 19.38
CA ARG A 541 -2.76 2.99 18.64
C ARG A 541 -3.83 3.51 17.69
N TRP A 542 -3.72 3.13 16.45
CA TRP A 542 -4.77 3.33 15.47
C TRP A 542 -5.71 2.14 15.53
N ASP A 543 -6.97 2.40 15.80
CA ASP A 543 -8.00 1.39 15.65
C ASP A 543 -8.51 1.45 14.21
N GLN A 544 -8.86 0.32 13.70
CA GLN A 544 -9.19 0.15 12.30
C GLN A 544 -10.61 -0.36 12.16
N PRO A 545 -11.34 0.02 11.08
CA PRO A 545 -12.68 -0.45 10.83
C PRO A 545 -12.61 -1.92 10.40
N GLU A 546 -12.99 -2.81 11.29
CA GLU A 546 -13.00 -4.24 11.04
C GLU A 546 -14.27 -4.86 11.58
N VAL A 547 -14.65 -6.01 11.02
CA VAL A 547 -15.74 -6.79 11.59
C VAL A 547 -15.43 -7.21 13.02
N ALA A 548 -16.45 -7.33 13.85
CA ALA A 548 -16.28 -7.80 15.22
C ALA A 548 -15.59 -9.16 15.25
N GLN A 549 -14.67 -9.30 16.16
CA GLN A 549 -14.02 -10.58 16.45
C GLN A 549 -15.02 -11.52 17.10
#